data_ed3c4476222fec5971b1edd8335f2f2b
#
_entry.id   ed3c4476222fec5971b1edd8335f2f2b
#
_cell.length_a   1.000
_cell.length_b   1.000
_cell.length_c   1.000
_cell.angle_alpha   90.00
_cell.angle_beta   90.00
_cell.angle_gamma   90.00
#
_symmetry.space_group_name_H-M   'P 1'
#
loop_
_entity.id
_entity.type
_entity.pdbx_description
1 polymer ?
#
loop_
_entity_poly.entity_id
_entity_poly.type
_entity_poly.pdbx_seq_one_letter_code
_entity_poly.pdbx_strand_id
1 'polypeptide(L)'
;MLRWLTAGESHGPALVALLEGVPAGVRVTSEDIGRDLARRRLGYGRGARMKFEQDEIEIIGGIRHGVTLGSPVAIRIGNSEWPKWRTVMAADPVDPDELAAQARNAPLTRPRPGHADLAGMQKYGHTDARPILERASARETAARVAVGVVAKALIKQALGIDVVSHVIELGSVAAKAGLIPTPEDAERIDADPLRCLDPEASARMVAEVDAAKKDADTLGGIVEVLAWHVPPGLGSHVQWDRKLDARLATALMSIQSVKGVEIGDGFTQARSRGSVAHDEIVPTPEGVKRITDRAGGLEGGITNGQNLRVRAALKPISSLNRALQTVDVVTGEATTAINQRSDITAVAAGGVVAEAMVALVLAEAATEKFGGDSVAEIQRNLAGYLDSLLIR
;
A
#
# COMPACT_ATOMS: atom_id res chain seq x y z
N MET A 1 17.53 -6.36 11.25
CA MET A 1 16.10 -5.96 11.28
C MET A 1 15.87 -4.99 10.14
N LEU A 2 14.91 -5.30 9.26
CA LEU A 2 14.55 -4.41 8.15
C LEU A 2 13.64 -3.31 8.68
N ARG A 3 13.91 -2.04 8.34
CA ARG A 3 13.06 -0.90 8.68
C ARG A 3 13.08 0.14 7.57
N TRP A 4 12.02 0.93 7.48
CA TRP A 4 11.89 1.92 6.44
C TRP A 4 11.28 3.22 6.97
N LEU A 5 11.60 4.32 6.29
CA LEU A 5 11.07 5.66 6.54
C LEU A 5 10.72 6.33 5.22
N THR A 6 9.71 7.20 5.25
CA THR A 6 9.38 8.10 4.15
C THR A 6 9.35 9.54 4.61
N ALA A 7 9.78 10.46 3.76
CA ALA A 7 9.74 11.89 4.01
C ALA A 7 9.28 12.64 2.73
N GLY A 8 8.98 13.91 2.89
CA GLY A 8 8.56 14.80 1.80
C GLY A 8 7.06 15.05 1.76
N GLU A 9 6.68 16.14 1.12
CA GLU A 9 5.33 16.66 0.97
C GLU A 9 4.82 16.46 -0.46
N SER A 10 3.50 16.47 -0.65
CA SER A 10 2.85 16.24 -1.94
C SER A 10 3.30 17.21 -3.03
N HIS A 11 3.53 18.47 -2.66
CA HIS A 11 3.98 19.52 -3.56
C HIS A 11 5.39 20.05 -3.20
N GLY A 12 6.13 19.33 -2.34
CA GLY A 12 7.54 19.57 -2.07
C GLY A 12 8.44 19.18 -3.26
N PRO A 13 9.76 19.34 -3.15
CA PRO A 13 10.70 19.06 -4.22
C PRO A 13 10.74 17.58 -4.62
N ALA A 14 10.55 16.70 -3.66
CA ALA A 14 10.57 15.25 -3.84
C ALA A 14 9.97 14.54 -2.65
N LEU A 15 9.64 13.26 -2.83
CA LEU A 15 9.53 12.29 -1.76
C LEU A 15 10.86 11.56 -1.60
N VAL A 16 11.16 11.16 -0.38
CA VAL A 16 12.33 10.34 -0.06
C VAL A 16 11.87 9.09 0.67
N ALA A 17 12.43 7.95 0.27
CA ALA A 17 12.26 6.68 0.94
C ALA A 17 13.62 6.12 1.35
N LEU A 18 13.73 5.67 2.59
CA LEU A 18 14.91 5.03 3.14
C LEU A 18 14.55 3.62 3.61
N LEU A 19 15.33 2.64 3.20
CA LEU A 19 15.17 1.24 3.61
C LEU A 19 16.50 0.72 4.13
N GLU A 20 16.54 0.33 5.41
CA GLU A 20 17.70 -0.23 6.08
C GLU A 20 17.50 -1.72 6.37
N GLY A 21 18.60 -2.47 6.44
CA GLY A 21 18.60 -3.90 6.75
C GLY A 21 18.32 -4.80 5.54
N VAL A 22 18.43 -4.26 4.33
CA VAL A 22 18.35 -5.06 3.10
C VAL A 22 19.67 -5.81 2.92
N PRO A 23 19.66 -7.16 2.77
CA PRO A 23 20.83 -7.94 2.49
C PRO A 23 21.53 -7.54 1.18
N ALA A 24 22.83 -7.76 1.09
CA ALA A 24 23.56 -7.62 -0.17
C ALA A 24 23.11 -8.69 -1.18
N GLY A 25 23.17 -8.34 -2.47
CA GLY A 25 22.92 -9.29 -3.55
C GLY A 25 21.48 -9.31 -4.09
N VAL A 26 20.57 -8.47 -3.61
CA VAL A 26 19.24 -8.31 -4.19
C VAL A 26 19.36 -7.54 -5.51
N ARG A 27 18.92 -8.14 -6.60
CA ARG A 27 18.87 -7.48 -7.92
C ARG A 27 17.61 -6.64 -8.03
N VAL A 28 17.78 -5.34 -8.20
CA VAL A 28 16.71 -4.35 -8.36
C VAL A 28 17.23 -3.10 -9.03
N THR A 29 16.46 -2.53 -9.95
CA THR A 29 16.83 -1.36 -10.77
C THR A 29 15.84 -0.21 -10.59
N SER A 30 16.20 0.98 -11.06
CA SER A 30 15.27 2.11 -11.17
C SER A 30 14.09 1.82 -12.12
N GLU A 31 14.30 0.98 -13.13
CA GLU A 31 13.24 0.54 -14.05
C GLU A 31 12.21 -0.34 -13.33
N ASP A 32 12.64 -1.25 -12.47
CA ASP A 32 11.72 -2.07 -11.64
C ASP A 32 10.87 -1.19 -10.73
N ILE A 33 11.48 -0.18 -10.09
CA ILE A 33 10.77 0.80 -9.27
C ILE A 33 9.78 1.60 -10.12
N GLY A 34 10.22 2.06 -11.31
CA GLY A 34 9.39 2.81 -12.26
C GLY A 34 8.17 2.03 -12.73
N ARG A 35 8.33 0.72 -12.93
CA ARG A 35 7.22 -0.18 -13.31
C ARG A 35 6.12 -0.23 -12.25
N ASP A 36 6.46 -0.45 -10.99
CA ASP A 36 5.45 -0.49 -9.92
C ASP A 36 4.86 0.90 -9.63
N LEU A 37 5.64 1.97 -9.76
CA LEU A 37 5.11 3.33 -9.70
C LEU A 37 4.14 3.63 -10.84
N ALA A 38 4.39 3.10 -12.05
CA ALA A 38 3.44 3.17 -13.17
C ALA A 38 2.15 2.38 -12.86
N ARG A 39 2.26 1.17 -12.31
CA ARG A 39 1.11 0.37 -11.85
C ARG A 39 0.27 1.14 -10.82
N ARG A 40 0.88 1.84 -9.87
CA ARG A 40 0.18 2.68 -8.88
C ARG A 40 -0.64 3.81 -9.52
N ARG A 41 -0.33 4.22 -10.74
CA ARG A 41 -1.09 5.25 -11.48
C ARG A 41 -2.26 4.69 -12.27
N LEU A 42 -2.35 3.37 -12.43
CA LEU A 42 -3.45 2.70 -13.13
C LEU A 42 -4.79 2.87 -12.40
N GLY A 43 -5.85 2.62 -13.11
CA GLY A 43 -7.21 2.60 -12.61
C GLY A 43 -8.14 3.57 -13.33
N TYR A 44 -9.34 3.12 -13.65
CA TYR A 44 -10.42 3.94 -14.17
C TYR A 44 -10.93 4.91 -13.10
N GLY A 45 -11.39 6.09 -13.49
CA GLY A 45 -11.84 7.11 -12.55
C GLY A 45 -10.71 7.94 -11.91
N ARG A 46 -9.46 7.77 -12.39
CA ARG A 46 -8.33 8.60 -11.95
C ARG A 46 -8.37 9.99 -12.57
N GLY A 47 -7.97 10.99 -11.80
CA GLY A 47 -7.88 12.38 -12.25
C GLY A 47 -6.85 12.59 -13.36
N ALA A 48 -7.02 13.69 -14.12
CA ALA A 48 -6.12 14.03 -15.23
C ALA A 48 -4.63 14.13 -14.83
N ARG A 49 -4.33 14.49 -13.57
CA ARG A 49 -2.96 14.56 -13.05
C ARG A 49 -2.20 13.26 -13.24
N MET A 50 -2.84 12.11 -13.03
CA MET A 50 -2.20 10.79 -13.15
C MET A 50 -1.70 10.48 -14.56
N LYS A 51 -2.21 11.16 -15.58
CA LYS A 51 -1.76 10.99 -16.97
C LYS A 51 -0.45 11.74 -17.27
N PHE A 52 -0.15 12.79 -16.53
CA PHE A 52 1.00 13.69 -16.78
C PHE A 52 2.07 13.59 -15.69
N GLU A 53 1.78 12.98 -14.55
CA GLU A 53 2.73 12.83 -13.46
C GLU A 53 3.74 11.74 -13.83
N GLN A 54 4.97 12.15 -14.11
CA GLN A 54 6.10 11.25 -14.27
C GLN A 54 6.90 11.28 -12.97
N ASP A 55 7.06 10.12 -12.35
CA ASP A 55 7.89 9.95 -11.16
C ASP A 55 9.35 9.90 -11.61
N GLU A 56 10.10 10.96 -11.34
CA GLU A 56 11.55 10.99 -11.57
C GLU A 56 12.25 10.24 -10.43
N ILE A 57 12.80 9.05 -10.74
CA ILE A 57 13.39 8.16 -9.75
C ILE A 57 14.91 8.34 -9.75
N GLU A 58 15.46 8.59 -8.56
CA GLU A 58 16.89 8.65 -8.32
C GLU A 58 17.23 7.71 -7.15
N ILE A 59 18.08 6.71 -7.41
CA ILE A 59 18.66 5.87 -6.37
C ILE A 59 19.92 6.58 -5.86
N ILE A 60 19.85 7.13 -4.65
CA ILE A 60 20.92 7.93 -4.05
C ILE A 60 22.03 7.05 -3.49
N GLY A 61 21.67 5.86 -2.96
CA GLY A 61 22.64 4.94 -2.35
C GLY A 61 22.05 3.58 -2.06
N GLY A 62 22.92 2.64 -1.63
CA GLY A 62 22.55 1.28 -1.24
C GLY A 62 22.48 0.27 -2.39
N ILE A 63 22.48 0.72 -3.64
CA ILE A 63 22.44 -0.13 -4.86
C ILE A 63 23.55 0.30 -5.80
N ARG A 64 24.27 -0.67 -6.37
CA ARG A 64 25.29 -0.44 -7.40
C ARG A 64 25.15 -1.46 -8.51
N HIS A 65 25.11 -1.00 -9.76
CA HIS A 65 24.92 -1.87 -10.94
C HIS A 65 23.71 -2.80 -10.82
N GLY A 66 22.59 -2.28 -10.25
CA GLY A 66 21.36 -3.03 -10.06
C GLY A 66 21.40 -4.08 -8.94
N VAL A 67 22.36 -4.01 -8.01
CA VAL A 67 22.50 -4.97 -6.91
C VAL A 67 22.66 -4.23 -5.58
N THR A 68 21.95 -4.65 -4.54
CA THR A 68 22.07 -4.08 -3.18
C THR A 68 23.42 -4.40 -2.56
N LEU A 69 23.93 -3.48 -1.73
CA LEU A 69 25.25 -3.54 -1.12
C LEU A 69 25.25 -4.00 0.35
N GLY A 70 24.05 -4.20 0.96
CA GLY A 70 23.91 -4.40 2.40
C GLY A 70 23.89 -3.09 3.21
N SER A 71 24.12 -1.95 2.57
CA SER A 71 23.97 -0.61 3.17
C SER A 71 22.55 -0.08 2.98
N PRO A 72 22.14 0.99 3.71
CA PRO A 72 20.81 1.58 3.55
C PRO A 72 20.55 1.99 2.09
N VAL A 73 19.37 1.63 1.58
CA VAL A 73 18.87 2.04 0.26
C VAL A 73 18.11 3.33 0.40
N ALA A 74 18.54 4.38 -0.31
CA ALA A 74 17.91 5.68 -0.34
C ALA A 74 17.41 5.99 -1.75
N ILE A 75 16.11 6.31 -1.86
CA ILE A 75 15.43 6.59 -3.13
C ILE A 75 14.76 7.95 -3.04
N ARG A 76 15.02 8.81 -4.04
CA ARG A 76 14.34 10.09 -4.24
C ARG A 76 13.33 9.94 -5.38
N ILE A 77 12.12 10.46 -5.19
CA ILE A 77 11.09 10.53 -6.21
C ILE A 77 10.75 12.00 -6.44
N GLY A 78 11.21 12.56 -7.54
CA GLY A 78 11.03 13.95 -7.90
C GLY A 78 9.56 14.31 -8.12
N ASN A 79 9.23 15.58 -7.89
CA ASN A 79 7.88 16.08 -8.11
C ASN A 79 7.89 17.02 -9.33
N SER A 80 7.25 16.61 -10.42
CA SER A 80 7.18 17.39 -11.66
C SER A 80 6.49 18.76 -11.50
N GLU A 81 5.66 18.93 -10.49
CA GLU A 81 5.01 20.21 -10.20
C GLU A 81 5.84 21.16 -9.32
N TRP A 82 6.97 20.70 -8.79
CA TRP A 82 7.84 21.49 -7.90
C TRP A 82 8.15 22.92 -8.41
N PRO A 83 8.47 23.16 -9.70
CA PRO A 83 8.73 24.51 -10.18
C PRO A 83 7.60 25.51 -9.91
N LYS A 84 6.35 25.04 -9.85
CA LYS A 84 5.15 25.85 -9.58
C LYS A 84 4.90 26.10 -8.09
N TRP A 85 5.55 25.30 -7.22
CA TRP A 85 5.34 25.31 -5.77
C TRP A 85 6.55 25.81 -5.00
N ARG A 86 7.66 26.08 -5.70
CA ARG A 86 8.96 26.36 -5.11
C ARG A 86 8.93 27.48 -4.06
N THR A 87 8.22 28.56 -4.34
CA THR A 87 8.07 29.69 -3.41
C THR A 87 7.16 29.32 -2.25
N VAL A 88 5.99 28.73 -2.52
CA VAL A 88 4.97 28.41 -1.49
C VAL A 88 5.42 27.28 -0.54
N MET A 89 6.22 26.35 -1.04
CA MET A 89 6.72 25.19 -0.27
C MET A 89 8.22 25.25 -0.02
N ALA A 90 8.80 26.48 -0.04
CA ALA A 90 10.20 26.68 0.27
C ALA A 90 10.51 26.23 1.72
N ALA A 91 11.66 25.58 1.91
CA ALA A 91 12.14 25.20 3.26
C ALA A 91 12.72 26.41 4.01
N ASP A 92 13.32 27.35 3.27
CA ASP A 92 13.89 28.58 3.82
C ASP A 92 12.86 29.72 3.84
N PRO A 93 13.04 30.73 4.66
CA PRO A 93 12.18 31.91 4.68
C PRO A 93 12.11 32.59 3.31
N VAL A 94 10.90 32.96 2.89
CA VAL A 94 10.62 33.71 1.66
C VAL A 94 10.13 35.10 2.04
N ASP A 95 10.44 36.08 1.18
CA ASP A 95 9.94 37.44 1.33
C ASP A 95 8.40 37.45 1.43
N PRO A 96 7.79 38.06 2.47
CA PRO A 96 6.36 38.07 2.66
C PRO A 96 5.54 38.62 1.48
N ASP A 97 6.07 39.62 0.77
CA ASP A 97 5.39 40.23 -0.37
C ASP A 97 5.41 39.27 -1.58
N GLU A 98 6.54 38.58 -1.80
CA GLU A 98 6.65 37.54 -2.83
C GLU A 98 5.67 36.38 -2.51
N LEU A 99 5.61 35.98 -1.27
CA LEU A 99 4.72 34.89 -0.84
C LEU A 99 3.24 35.29 -0.96
N ALA A 100 2.87 36.52 -0.59
CA ALA A 100 1.51 37.05 -0.71
C ALA A 100 1.05 37.16 -2.17
N ALA A 101 1.96 37.38 -3.09
CA ALA A 101 1.66 37.44 -4.53
C ALA A 101 1.31 36.04 -5.12
N GLN A 102 1.57 34.95 -4.39
CA GLN A 102 1.30 33.61 -4.87
C GLN A 102 -0.15 33.19 -4.56
N ALA A 103 -1.01 33.07 -5.56
CA ALA A 103 -2.40 32.60 -5.37
C ALA A 103 -2.48 31.20 -4.69
N ARG A 104 -1.46 30.34 -4.90
CA ARG A 104 -1.37 29.02 -4.25
C ARG A 104 -1.08 29.09 -2.76
N ASN A 105 -0.62 30.25 -2.26
CA ASN A 105 -0.35 30.47 -0.83
C ASN A 105 -1.62 30.81 -0.03
N ALA A 106 -2.77 30.97 -0.66
CA ALA A 106 -4.02 31.26 0.06
C ALA A 106 -4.24 30.24 1.18
N PRO A 107 -4.49 30.69 2.44
CA PRO A 107 -4.72 29.80 3.58
C PRO A 107 -5.90 28.86 3.35
N LEU A 108 -5.77 27.63 3.75
CA LEU A 108 -6.78 26.59 3.64
C LEU A 108 -7.50 26.43 4.99
N THR A 109 -8.46 27.31 5.27
CA THR A 109 -9.15 27.43 6.57
C THR A 109 -10.39 26.54 6.70
N ARG A 110 -10.81 25.87 5.62
CA ARG A 110 -12.02 25.05 5.54
C ARG A 110 -11.70 23.56 5.43
N PRO A 111 -11.48 22.84 6.56
CA PRO A 111 -11.03 21.45 6.56
C PRO A 111 -12.05 20.52 5.90
N ARG A 112 -11.55 19.51 5.21
CA ARG A 112 -12.36 18.49 4.54
C ARG A 112 -12.85 17.44 5.55
N PRO A 113 -14.14 17.15 5.63
CA PRO A 113 -14.65 16.01 6.41
C PRO A 113 -14.03 14.70 5.92
N GLY A 114 -13.63 13.85 6.88
CA GLY A 114 -13.01 12.56 6.56
C GLY A 114 -11.54 12.62 6.15
N HIS A 115 -10.93 13.79 6.04
CA HIS A 115 -9.48 13.99 5.86
C HIS A 115 -8.78 14.25 7.20
N ALA A 116 -7.45 14.25 7.20
CA ALA A 116 -6.65 14.57 8.39
C ALA A 116 -6.69 16.06 8.77
N ASP A 117 -7.25 16.93 7.93
CA ASP A 117 -7.16 18.39 8.01
C ASP A 117 -7.49 18.91 9.42
N LEU A 118 -8.74 18.80 9.88
CA LEU A 118 -9.15 19.35 11.16
C LEU A 118 -8.41 18.74 12.35
N ALA A 119 -8.31 17.40 12.39
CA ALA A 119 -7.64 16.72 13.49
C ALA A 119 -6.15 17.08 13.55
N GLY A 120 -5.49 17.23 12.40
CA GLY A 120 -4.11 17.67 12.31
C GLY A 120 -3.93 19.13 12.71
N MET A 121 -4.79 20.02 12.24
CA MET A 121 -4.78 21.44 12.63
C MET A 121 -4.92 21.59 14.16
N GLN A 122 -5.85 20.87 14.77
CA GLN A 122 -6.03 20.87 16.22
C GLN A 122 -4.80 20.31 16.96
N LYS A 123 -4.22 19.21 16.44
CA LYS A 123 -3.05 18.56 17.07
C LYS A 123 -1.82 19.45 17.09
N TYR A 124 -1.58 20.18 15.99
CA TYR A 124 -0.35 20.96 15.80
C TYR A 124 -0.55 22.47 15.96
N GLY A 125 -1.77 22.94 16.27
CA GLY A 125 -2.08 24.35 16.47
C GLY A 125 -2.04 25.19 15.19
N HIS A 126 -2.40 24.60 14.03
CA HIS A 126 -2.44 25.30 12.76
C HIS A 126 -3.83 25.86 12.45
N THR A 127 -3.87 27.04 11.84
CA THR A 127 -5.07 27.66 11.25
C THR A 127 -5.16 27.46 9.75
N ASP A 128 -4.13 26.90 9.14
CA ASP A 128 -4.02 26.49 7.73
C ASP A 128 -3.87 24.98 7.64
N ALA A 129 -4.70 24.32 6.85
CA ALA A 129 -4.64 22.86 6.65
C ALA A 129 -3.45 22.42 5.77
N ARG A 130 -2.73 23.35 5.11
CA ARG A 130 -1.66 23.02 4.16
C ARG A 130 -0.58 22.12 4.78
N PRO A 131 0.04 22.41 5.92
CA PRO A 131 1.07 21.55 6.51
C PRO A 131 0.57 20.11 6.74
N ILE A 132 -0.71 19.95 7.04
CA ILE A 132 -1.32 18.65 7.29
C ILE A 132 -1.60 17.91 5.98
N LEU A 133 -2.27 18.56 5.03
CA LEU A 133 -2.67 17.91 3.79
C LEU A 133 -1.50 17.50 2.90
N GLU A 134 -0.41 18.26 2.94
CA GLU A 134 0.79 17.98 2.15
C GLU A 134 1.41 16.63 2.57
N ARG A 135 1.50 16.36 3.86
CA ARG A 135 2.04 15.08 4.35
C ARG A 135 1.01 13.96 4.39
N ALA A 136 -0.27 14.26 4.65
CA ALA A 136 -1.36 13.26 4.68
C ALA A 136 -1.81 12.82 3.28
N SER A 137 -1.29 13.41 2.24
CA SER A 137 -1.61 13.09 0.85
C SER A 137 -1.24 11.66 0.48
N ALA A 138 -2.10 11.00 -0.31
CA ALA A 138 -1.81 9.68 -0.88
C ALA A 138 -0.58 9.69 -1.84
N ARG A 139 -0.04 10.84 -2.21
CA ARG A 139 1.24 10.98 -2.94
C ARG A 139 2.38 10.29 -2.17
N GLU A 140 2.37 10.32 -0.85
CA GLU A 140 3.36 9.67 0.02
C GLU A 140 3.50 8.16 -0.28
N THR A 141 2.43 7.51 -0.72
CA THR A 141 2.45 6.08 -1.06
C THR A 141 3.40 5.73 -2.22
N ALA A 142 3.80 6.71 -3.04
CA ALA A 142 4.84 6.48 -4.05
C ALA A 142 6.17 6.08 -3.41
N ALA A 143 6.54 6.71 -2.29
CA ALA A 143 7.74 6.35 -1.53
C ALA A 143 7.62 4.93 -0.93
N ARG A 144 6.43 4.54 -0.43
CA ARG A 144 6.19 3.17 0.07
C ARG A 144 6.31 2.12 -1.04
N VAL A 145 5.74 2.41 -2.22
CA VAL A 145 5.85 1.52 -3.38
C VAL A 145 7.31 1.36 -3.80
N ALA A 146 8.09 2.43 -3.83
CA ALA A 146 9.49 2.37 -4.22
C ALA A 146 10.32 1.44 -3.32
N VAL A 147 10.21 1.54 -1.98
CA VAL A 147 10.89 0.59 -1.07
C VAL A 147 10.22 -0.78 -1.07
N GLY A 148 8.92 -0.84 -1.33
CA GLY A 148 8.17 -2.09 -1.52
C GLY A 148 8.68 -2.93 -2.68
N VAL A 149 9.15 -2.30 -3.78
CA VAL A 149 9.79 -3.02 -4.90
C VAL A 149 11.07 -3.70 -4.47
N VAL A 150 11.90 -3.04 -3.66
CA VAL A 150 13.12 -3.65 -3.10
C VAL A 150 12.77 -4.85 -2.21
N ALA A 151 11.71 -4.72 -1.39
CA ALA A 151 11.21 -5.81 -0.55
C ALA A 151 10.65 -6.97 -1.38
N LYS A 152 9.85 -6.70 -2.43
CA LYS A 152 9.37 -7.72 -3.39
C LYS A 152 10.54 -8.46 -4.04
N ALA A 153 11.55 -7.72 -4.50
CA ALA A 153 12.74 -8.30 -5.11
C ALA A 153 13.50 -9.22 -4.12
N LEU A 154 13.63 -8.79 -2.86
CA LEU A 154 14.25 -9.59 -1.81
C LEU A 154 13.50 -10.90 -1.57
N ILE A 155 12.18 -10.83 -1.27
CA ILE A 155 11.40 -12.05 -0.94
C ILE A 155 11.26 -12.97 -2.15
N LYS A 156 11.20 -12.43 -3.36
CA LYS A 156 11.20 -13.25 -4.59
C LYS A 156 12.53 -13.97 -4.78
N GLN A 157 13.64 -13.27 -4.67
CA GLN A 157 14.96 -13.84 -4.93
C GLN A 157 15.45 -14.75 -3.79
N ALA A 158 15.15 -14.42 -2.54
CA ALA A 158 15.59 -15.18 -1.39
C ALA A 158 14.68 -16.36 -1.02
N LEU A 159 13.35 -16.22 -1.19
CA LEU A 159 12.36 -17.19 -0.72
C LEU A 159 11.45 -17.75 -1.83
N GLY A 160 11.45 -17.17 -3.03
CA GLY A 160 10.55 -17.55 -4.11
C GLY A 160 9.14 -16.96 -4.01
N ILE A 161 8.89 -16.06 -3.06
CA ILE A 161 7.56 -15.47 -2.81
C ILE A 161 7.17 -14.50 -3.92
N ASP A 162 5.98 -14.67 -4.49
CA ASP A 162 5.32 -13.73 -5.39
C ASP A 162 4.16 -13.02 -4.68
N VAL A 163 3.97 -11.73 -5.00
CA VAL A 163 2.87 -10.94 -4.43
C VAL A 163 2.04 -10.35 -5.56
N VAL A 164 0.73 -10.57 -5.52
CA VAL A 164 -0.24 -10.07 -6.49
C VAL A 164 -1.45 -9.51 -5.75
N SER A 165 -2.10 -8.49 -6.32
CA SER A 165 -3.35 -7.94 -5.78
C SER A 165 -4.39 -7.73 -6.86
N HIS A 166 -5.66 -7.79 -6.47
CA HIS A 166 -6.78 -7.41 -7.32
C HIS A 166 -7.88 -6.70 -6.53
N VAL A 167 -8.75 -5.99 -7.23
CA VAL A 167 -9.94 -5.36 -6.66
C VAL A 167 -11.05 -6.40 -6.59
N ILE A 168 -11.62 -6.59 -5.42
CA ILE A 168 -12.73 -7.54 -5.20
C ILE A 168 -14.06 -6.83 -4.96
N GLU A 169 -14.06 -5.56 -4.52
CA GLU A 169 -15.26 -4.75 -4.37
C GLU A 169 -14.98 -3.29 -4.72
N LEU A 170 -15.94 -2.63 -5.37
CA LEU A 170 -15.91 -1.19 -5.64
C LEU A 170 -17.32 -0.61 -5.53
N GLY A 171 -17.52 0.37 -4.66
CA GLY A 171 -18.84 0.91 -4.36
C GLY A 171 -19.80 -0.20 -3.92
N SER A 172 -20.88 -0.38 -4.66
CA SER A 172 -21.88 -1.43 -4.42
C SER A 172 -21.62 -2.74 -5.19
N VAL A 173 -20.58 -2.80 -5.98
CA VAL A 173 -20.28 -3.95 -6.88
C VAL A 173 -19.21 -4.84 -6.31
N ALA A 174 -19.51 -6.12 -6.16
CA ALA A 174 -18.57 -7.17 -5.79
C ALA A 174 -18.22 -8.07 -6.99
N ALA A 175 -16.97 -8.53 -7.03
CA ALA A 175 -16.50 -9.61 -7.88
C ALA A 175 -17.04 -10.97 -7.40
N LYS A 176 -16.99 -11.98 -8.27
CA LYS A 176 -17.37 -13.34 -7.91
C LYS A 176 -16.49 -13.84 -6.75
N ALA A 177 -17.12 -14.35 -5.70
CA ALA A 177 -16.42 -14.92 -4.55
C ALA A 177 -15.56 -16.14 -4.94
N GLY A 178 -14.41 -16.29 -4.29
CA GLY A 178 -13.52 -17.44 -4.48
C GLY A 178 -12.60 -17.36 -5.72
N LEU A 179 -12.55 -16.21 -6.42
CA LEU A 179 -11.54 -15.97 -7.44
C LEU A 179 -10.21 -15.66 -6.74
N ILE A 180 -9.21 -16.48 -7.02
CA ILE A 180 -7.87 -16.37 -6.43
C ILE A 180 -6.88 -16.10 -7.57
N PRO A 181 -6.33 -14.86 -7.69
CA PRO A 181 -5.33 -14.56 -8.69
C PRO A 181 -4.02 -15.30 -8.42
N THR A 182 -3.41 -15.80 -9.49
CA THR A 182 -2.06 -16.37 -9.46
C THR A 182 -1.03 -15.33 -9.92
N PRO A 183 0.27 -15.56 -9.71
CA PRO A 183 1.30 -14.65 -10.22
C PRO A 183 1.23 -14.43 -11.75
N GLU A 184 0.79 -15.43 -12.50
CA GLU A 184 0.62 -15.38 -13.96
C GLU A 184 -0.54 -14.45 -14.39
N ASP A 185 -1.49 -14.17 -13.50
CA ASP A 185 -2.59 -13.25 -13.75
C ASP A 185 -2.19 -11.77 -13.63
N ALA A 186 -0.99 -11.45 -13.14
CA ALA A 186 -0.58 -10.10 -12.81
C ALA A 186 -0.72 -9.13 -14.00
N GLU A 187 -0.25 -9.52 -15.20
CA GLU A 187 -0.35 -8.68 -16.40
C GLU A 187 -1.81 -8.47 -16.83
N ARG A 188 -2.63 -9.52 -16.75
CA ARG A 188 -4.06 -9.44 -17.06
C ARG A 188 -4.81 -8.53 -16.10
N ILE A 189 -4.47 -8.60 -14.83
CA ILE A 189 -5.05 -7.73 -13.79
C ILE A 189 -4.63 -6.28 -14.04
N ASP A 190 -3.37 -6.01 -14.31
CA ASP A 190 -2.88 -4.66 -14.57
C ASP A 190 -3.44 -4.06 -15.88
N ALA A 191 -3.80 -4.90 -16.86
CA ALA A 191 -4.46 -4.48 -18.10
C ALA A 191 -5.96 -4.17 -17.89
N ASP A 192 -6.59 -4.66 -16.82
CA ASP A 192 -7.98 -4.38 -16.50
C ASP A 192 -8.16 -2.93 -16.00
N PRO A 193 -9.21 -2.21 -16.42
CA PRO A 193 -9.45 -0.81 -16.02
C PRO A 193 -9.44 -0.56 -14.51
N LEU A 194 -9.86 -1.53 -13.71
CA LEU A 194 -9.94 -1.43 -12.25
C LEU A 194 -9.09 -2.45 -11.51
N ARG A 195 -8.23 -3.19 -12.24
CA ARG A 195 -7.41 -4.26 -11.69
C ARG A 195 -8.25 -5.35 -11.02
N CYS A 196 -9.39 -5.69 -11.61
CA CYS A 196 -10.30 -6.75 -11.17
C CYS A 196 -10.04 -8.03 -11.97
N LEU A 197 -9.90 -9.18 -11.31
CA LEU A 197 -9.72 -10.48 -11.97
C LEU A 197 -11.00 -10.95 -12.68
N ASP A 198 -12.17 -10.48 -12.23
CA ASP A 198 -13.48 -10.78 -12.79
C ASP A 198 -13.88 -9.72 -13.85
N PRO A 199 -13.83 -10.01 -15.17
CA PRO A 199 -14.11 -9.03 -16.20
C PRO A 199 -15.58 -8.57 -16.22
N GLU A 200 -16.53 -9.43 -15.80
CA GLU A 200 -17.94 -9.05 -15.72
C GLU A 200 -18.18 -8.06 -14.55
N ALA A 201 -17.55 -8.33 -13.41
CA ALA A 201 -17.57 -7.39 -12.29
C ALA A 201 -16.85 -6.09 -12.64
N SER A 202 -15.70 -6.15 -13.31
CA SER A 202 -14.97 -4.96 -13.76
C SER A 202 -15.84 -4.05 -14.63
N ALA A 203 -16.58 -4.60 -15.59
CA ALA A 203 -17.50 -3.81 -16.41
C ALA A 203 -18.60 -3.12 -15.58
N ARG A 204 -19.16 -3.81 -14.57
CA ARG A 204 -20.14 -3.20 -13.64
C ARG A 204 -19.51 -2.14 -12.75
N MET A 205 -18.26 -2.36 -12.27
CA MET A 205 -17.51 -1.40 -11.47
C MET A 205 -17.18 -0.13 -12.27
N VAL A 206 -16.87 -0.25 -13.58
CA VAL A 206 -16.68 0.91 -14.47
C VAL A 206 -17.98 1.74 -14.56
N ALA A 207 -19.12 1.08 -14.73
CA ALA A 207 -20.41 1.77 -14.75
C ALA A 207 -20.72 2.48 -13.42
N GLU A 208 -20.36 1.88 -12.29
CA GLU A 208 -20.50 2.48 -10.94
C GLU A 208 -19.62 3.73 -10.79
N VAL A 209 -18.38 3.69 -11.32
CA VAL A 209 -17.48 4.87 -11.34
C VAL A 209 -18.09 5.99 -12.18
N ASP A 210 -18.67 5.67 -13.34
CA ASP A 210 -19.30 6.67 -14.21
C ASP A 210 -20.54 7.30 -13.54
N ALA A 211 -21.33 6.50 -12.83
CA ALA A 211 -22.47 6.99 -12.04
C ALA A 211 -22.00 7.94 -10.93
N ALA A 212 -21.01 7.52 -10.12
CA ALA A 212 -20.46 8.36 -9.06
C ALA A 212 -19.85 9.67 -9.59
N LYS A 213 -19.18 9.61 -10.75
CA LYS A 213 -18.63 10.80 -11.41
C LYS A 213 -19.73 11.78 -11.82
N LYS A 214 -20.86 11.27 -12.36
CA LYS A 214 -22.02 12.06 -12.73
C LYS A 214 -22.67 12.74 -11.51
N ASP A 215 -22.66 12.04 -10.37
CA ASP A 215 -23.20 12.53 -9.11
C ASP A 215 -22.22 13.44 -8.33
N ALA A 216 -21.03 13.69 -8.91
CA ALA A 216 -19.94 14.46 -8.30
C ALA A 216 -19.45 13.86 -6.97
N ASP A 217 -19.49 12.52 -6.85
CA ASP A 217 -19.18 11.75 -5.65
C ASP A 217 -17.93 10.86 -5.84
N THR A 218 -17.55 10.12 -4.81
CA THR A 218 -16.37 9.24 -4.79
C THR A 218 -16.73 7.85 -4.27
N LEU A 219 -15.93 6.84 -4.65
CA LEU A 219 -16.14 5.45 -4.29
C LEU A 219 -14.97 4.89 -3.50
N GLY A 220 -15.29 4.10 -2.48
CA GLY A 220 -14.40 3.19 -1.79
C GLY A 220 -14.49 1.78 -2.38
N GLY A 221 -13.79 0.83 -1.75
CA GLY A 221 -13.83 -0.56 -2.16
C GLY A 221 -12.84 -1.42 -1.38
N ILE A 222 -12.68 -2.66 -1.80
CA ILE A 222 -11.83 -3.65 -1.14
C ILE A 222 -10.85 -4.22 -2.14
N VAL A 223 -9.59 -4.26 -1.74
CA VAL A 223 -8.51 -4.97 -2.45
C VAL A 223 -8.13 -6.22 -1.69
N GLU A 224 -7.81 -7.28 -2.42
CA GLU A 224 -7.22 -8.50 -1.88
C GLU A 224 -5.78 -8.63 -2.38
N VAL A 225 -4.88 -8.97 -1.47
CA VAL A 225 -3.47 -9.25 -1.75
C VAL A 225 -3.17 -10.69 -1.41
N LEU A 226 -2.54 -11.39 -2.33
CA LEU A 226 -2.05 -12.74 -2.14
C LEU A 226 -0.52 -12.76 -2.21
N ALA A 227 0.08 -13.51 -1.29
CA ALA A 227 1.49 -13.89 -1.41
C ALA A 227 1.58 -15.40 -1.59
N TRP A 228 2.19 -15.82 -2.70
CA TRP A 228 2.35 -17.20 -3.11
C TRP A 228 3.70 -17.75 -2.65
N HIS A 229 3.75 -19.05 -2.39
CA HIS A 229 4.98 -19.78 -2.01
C HIS A 229 5.58 -19.30 -0.67
N VAL A 230 4.74 -18.84 0.24
CA VAL A 230 5.19 -18.38 1.56
C VAL A 230 5.61 -19.59 2.39
N PRO A 231 6.88 -19.68 2.84
CA PRO A 231 7.33 -20.80 3.66
C PRO A 231 6.63 -20.78 5.02
N PRO A 232 6.44 -21.95 5.67
CA PRO A 232 5.94 -21.97 7.04
C PRO A 232 6.96 -21.35 8.01
N GLY A 233 6.49 -20.76 9.12
CA GLY A 233 7.32 -20.34 10.22
C GLY A 233 7.72 -18.86 10.24
N LEU A 234 7.22 -18.00 9.33
CA LEU A 234 7.37 -16.56 9.46
C LEU A 234 6.40 -15.99 10.51
N GLY A 235 6.86 -15.03 11.30
CA GLY A 235 6.10 -14.49 12.42
C GLY A 235 6.23 -15.36 13.68
N SER A 236 5.43 -15.06 14.71
CA SER A 236 5.52 -15.76 16.00
C SER A 236 4.21 -15.67 16.79
N HIS A 237 3.90 -16.68 17.60
CA HIS A 237 2.78 -16.68 18.53
C HIS A 237 3.16 -16.21 19.94
N VAL A 238 4.46 -16.09 20.22
CA VAL A 238 4.98 -15.92 21.58
C VAL A 238 4.70 -14.56 22.19
N GLN A 239 4.45 -13.52 21.36
CA GLN A 239 4.11 -12.17 21.82
C GLN A 239 3.23 -11.48 20.78
N TRP A 240 2.32 -10.58 21.23
CA TRP A 240 1.31 -9.94 20.39
C TRP A 240 1.90 -9.12 19.22
N ASP A 241 2.99 -8.41 19.43
CA ASP A 241 3.68 -7.56 18.43
C ASP A 241 4.56 -8.35 17.45
N ARG A 242 4.78 -9.64 17.71
CA ARG A 242 5.53 -10.55 16.84
C ARG A 242 4.63 -11.39 15.94
N LYS A 243 3.33 -11.34 16.15
CA LYS A 243 2.35 -12.01 15.31
C LYS A 243 2.31 -11.36 13.92
N LEU A 244 2.42 -12.18 12.87
CA LEU A 244 2.48 -11.68 11.50
C LEU A 244 1.14 -11.05 11.06
N ASP A 245 0.01 -11.59 11.50
CA ASP A 245 -1.32 -11.01 11.27
C ASP A 245 -1.42 -9.59 11.84
N ALA A 246 -0.91 -9.37 13.06
CA ALA A 246 -0.90 -8.06 13.69
C ALA A 246 0.01 -7.06 12.93
N ARG A 247 1.18 -7.51 12.48
CA ARG A 247 2.12 -6.68 11.69
C ARG A 247 1.53 -6.31 10.32
N LEU A 248 0.89 -7.27 9.64
CA LEU A 248 0.18 -7.04 8.38
C LEU A 248 -0.98 -6.07 8.56
N ALA A 249 -1.80 -6.25 9.60
CA ALA A 249 -2.90 -5.35 9.91
C ALA A 249 -2.38 -3.92 10.18
N THR A 250 -1.31 -3.75 10.94
CA THR A 250 -0.68 -2.45 11.20
C THR A 250 -0.19 -1.79 9.91
N ALA A 251 0.51 -2.53 9.07
CA ALA A 251 1.07 -2.03 7.82
C ALA A 251 -0.05 -1.59 6.85
N LEU A 252 -1.05 -2.44 6.63
CA LEU A 252 -2.17 -2.14 5.74
C LEU A 252 -3.07 -1.02 6.29
N MET A 253 -3.37 -1.00 7.59
CA MET A 253 -4.16 0.05 8.23
C MET A 253 -3.47 1.42 8.16
N SER A 254 -2.14 1.46 8.02
CA SER A 254 -1.36 2.70 7.87
C SER A 254 -1.49 3.35 6.48
N ILE A 255 -2.06 2.66 5.49
CA ILE A 255 -2.29 3.20 4.14
C ILE A 255 -3.42 4.23 4.22
N GLN A 256 -3.24 5.35 3.53
CA GLN A 256 -4.26 6.40 3.45
C GLN A 256 -5.59 5.81 2.93
N SER A 257 -6.69 6.20 3.54
CA SER A 257 -8.07 5.75 3.28
C SER A 257 -8.40 4.33 3.76
N VAL A 258 -7.48 3.50 4.16
CA VAL A 258 -7.79 2.18 4.73
C VAL A 258 -8.49 2.33 6.07
N LYS A 259 -9.60 1.60 6.25
CA LYS A 259 -10.46 1.60 7.44
C LYS A 259 -10.77 0.21 7.99
N GLY A 260 -10.37 -0.83 7.25
CA GLY A 260 -10.53 -2.22 7.68
C GLY A 260 -9.46 -3.10 7.05
N VAL A 261 -9.07 -4.14 7.79
CA VAL A 261 -8.14 -5.20 7.33
C VAL A 261 -8.75 -6.54 7.72
N GLU A 262 -8.67 -7.50 6.83
CA GLU A 262 -9.14 -8.87 7.04
C GLU A 262 -8.04 -9.85 6.64
N ILE A 263 -7.82 -10.87 7.46
CA ILE A 263 -6.90 -11.97 7.19
C ILE A 263 -7.73 -13.21 6.83
N GLY A 264 -7.47 -13.81 5.68
CA GLY A 264 -8.24 -14.95 5.20
C GLY A 264 -9.73 -14.65 5.08
N ASP A 265 -10.57 -15.50 5.62
CA ASP A 265 -12.03 -15.35 5.66
C ASP A 265 -12.55 -14.60 6.90
N GLY A 266 -11.68 -13.95 7.66
CA GLY A 266 -11.86 -13.23 8.92
C GLY A 266 -13.31 -13.01 9.39
N PHE A 267 -14.04 -12.05 8.79
CA PHE A 267 -15.43 -11.76 9.17
C PHE A 267 -16.40 -12.89 8.79
N THR A 268 -16.13 -13.68 7.76
CA THR A 268 -16.93 -14.84 7.39
C THR A 268 -16.72 -15.98 8.37
N GLN A 269 -15.48 -16.22 8.80
CA GLN A 269 -15.19 -17.19 9.88
C GLN A 269 -15.91 -16.83 11.18
N ALA A 270 -15.95 -15.54 11.55
CA ALA A 270 -16.65 -15.08 12.76
C ALA A 270 -18.15 -15.40 12.76
N ARG A 271 -18.76 -15.54 11.58
CA ARG A 271 -20.18 -15.92 11.41
C ARG A 271 -20.39 -17.42 11.26
N SER A 272 -19.32 -18.20 11.19
CA SER A 272 -19.34 -19.66 10.96
C SER A 272 -19.22 -20.44 12.26
N ARG A 273 -19.75 -21.67 12.26
CA ARG A 273 -19.47 -22.60 13.34
C ARG A 273 -18.02 -23.12 13.24
N GLY A 274 -17.37 -23.38 14.37
CA GLY A 274 -15.98 -23.81 14.42
C GLY A 274 -15.69 -25.06 13.58
N SER A 275 -16.62 -26.01 13.51
CA SER A 275 -16.49 -27.22 12.69
C SER A 275 -16.37 -27.00 11.18
N VAL A 276 -16.71 -25.79 10.69
CA VAL A 276 -16.61 -25.43 9.26
C VAL A 276 -15.72 -24.21 9.05
N ALA A 277 -15.29 -23.55 10.11
CA ALA A 277 -14.45 -22.36 10.03
C ALA A 277 -12.95 -22.69 9.91
N HIS A 278 -12.51 -23.81 10.49
CA HIS A 278 -11.10 -24.18 10.55
C HIS A 278 -10.69 -25.08 9.38
N ASP A 279 -9.42 -24.95 8.99
CA ASP A 279 -8.82 -25.72 7.91
C ASP A 279 -8.33 -27.06 8.44
N GLU A 280 -9.03 -28.15 8.09
CA GLU A 280 -8.67 -29.52 8.53
C GLU A 280 -7.32 -29.92 7.95
N ILE A 281 -6.52 -30.61 8.77
CA ILE A 281 -5.18 -31.09 8.41
C ILE A 281 -5.26 -32.58 8.13
N VAL A 282 -4.83 -32.99 6.95
CA VAL A 282 -4.85 -34.37 6.51
C VAL A 282 -3.45 -34.83 6.08
N PRO A 283 -3.11 -36.12 6.30
CA PRO A 283 -1.87 -36.69 5.80
C PRO A 283 -1.94 -36.87 4.29
N THR A 284 -0.80 -36.66 3.62
CA THR A 284 -0.58 -36.98 2.20
C THR A 284 0.72 -37.74 2.03
N PRO A 285 0.99 -38.36 0.87
CA PRO A 285 2.27 -39.00 0.62
C PRO A 285 3.47 -38.06 0.74
N GLU A 286 3.26 -36.76 0.48
CA GLU A 286 4.30 -35.73 0.51
C GLU A 286 4.40 -35.02 1.88
N GLY A 287 3.56 -35.39 2.85
CA GLY A 287 3.54 -34.77 4.18
C GLY A 287 2.11 -34.48 4.67
N VAL A 288 1.85 -33.27 5.18
CA VAL A 288 0.53 -32.83 5.64
C VAL A 288 -0.01 -31.71 4.77
N LYS A 289 -1.32 -31.70 4.55
CA LYS A 289 -2.02 -30.67 3.77
C LYS A 289 -3.25 -30.17 4.52
N ARG A 290 -3.52 -28.88 4.41
CA ARG A 290 -4.82 -28.31 4.76
C ARG A 290 -5.76 -28.42 3.57
N ILE A 291 -7.01 -28.84 3.81
CA ILE A 291 -7.98 -29.06 2.73
C ILE A 291 -8.69 -27.76 2.29
N THR A 292 -8.58 -26.70 3.10
CA THR A 292 -9.07 -25.34 2.79
C THR A 292 -8.01 -24.31 3.19
N ASP A 293 -8.20 -23.05 2.84
CA ASP A 293 -7.32 -21.92 3.19
C ASP A 293 -8.15 -20.73 3.74
N ARG A 294 -9.01 -21.01 4.71
CA ARG A 294 -9.85 -19.98 5.35
C ARG A 294 -9.05 -19.09 6.28
N ALA A 295 -8.03 -19.65 6.92
CA ALA A 295 -7.09 -18.90 7.74
C ALA A 295 -6.23 -17.91 6.94
N GLY A 296 -6.21 -18.03 5.60
CA GLY A 296 -5.44 -17.15 4.74
C GLY A 296 -3.94 -17.25 4.95
N GLY A 297 -3.43 -18.47 5.14
CA GLY A 297 -1.99 -18.75 5.26
C GLY A 297 -1.40 -18.47 6.65
N LEU A 298 -2.21 -18.06 7.65
CA LEU A 298 -1.74 -17.68 8.99
C LEU A 298 -2.51 -18.40 10.09
N GLU A 299 -1.78 -19.03 10.99
CA GLU A 299 -2.33 -19.65 12.21
C GLU A 299 -1.56 -19.18 13.44
N GLY A 300 -2.25 -18.60 14.40
CA GLY A 300 -1.64 -18.08 15.62
C GLY A 300 -0.61 -16.97 15.40
N GLY A 301 -0.62 -16.30 14.25
CA GLY A 301 0.35 -15.27 13.87
C GLY A 301 1.61 -15.83 13.20
N ILE A 302 1.59 -17.06 12.72
CA ILE A 302 2.71 -17.75 12.05
C ILE A 302 2.21 -18.21 10.67
N THR A 303 3.05 -18.08 9.64
CA THR A 303 2.76 -18.64 8.31
C THR A 303 2.75 -20.16 8.37
N ASN A 304 1.77 -20.77 7.71
CA ASN A 304 1.51 -22.22 7.78
C ASN A 304 1.91 -23.01 6.50
N GLY A 305 2.56 -22.33 5.54
CA GLY A 305 2.97 -22.90 4.25
C GLY A 305 1.92 -22.80 3.13
N GLN A 306 0.71 -22.30 3.44
CA GLN A 306 -0.28 -21.95 2.43
C GLN A 306 -0.06 -20.54 1.91
N ASN A 307 -0.81 -20.14 0.89
CA ASN A 307 -0.75 -18.77 0.36
C ASN A 307 -1.27 -17.79 1.42
N LEU A 308 -0.55 -16.70 1.61
CA LEU A 308 -1.02 -15.62 2.45
C LEU A 308 -2.10 -14.83 1.70
N ARG A 309 -3.26 -14.61 2.34
CA ARG A 309 -4.36 -13.85 1.79
C ARG A 309 -4.83 -12.78 2.78
N VAL A 310 -4.74 -11.51 2.37
CA VAL A 310 -5.15 -10.37 3.18
C VAL A 310 -5.98 -9.40 2.37
N ARG A 311 -6.92 -8.70 3.03
CA ARG A 311 -7.79 -7.71 2.41
C ARG A 311 -7.67 -6.37 3.09
N ALA A 312 -7.81 -5.29 2.33
CA ALA A 312 -7.85 -3.93 2.83
C ALA A 312 -9.08 -3.20 2.28
N ALA A 313 -9.90 -2.67 3.18
CA ALA A 313 -11.07 -1.88 2.85
C ALA A 313 -10.72 -0.39 2.86
N LEU A 314 -10.86 0.27 1.72
CA LEU A 314 -10.62 1.68 1.52
C LEU A 314 -11.93 2.45 1.53
N LYS A 315 -12.05 3.46 2.38
CA LYS A 315 -13.18 4.40 2.32
C LYS A 315 -13.10 5.27 1.06
N PRO A 316 -14.23 5.87 0.62
CA PRO A 316 -14.24 6.88 -0.44
C PRO A 316 -13.26 8.02 -0.18
N ILE A 317 -12.74 8.62 -1.24
CA ILE A 317 -11.83 9.76 -1.14
C ILE A 317 -12.58 10.95 -0.57
N SER A 318 -11.99 11.64 0.41
CA SER A 318 -12.60 12.76 1.13
C SER A 318 -12.61 14.10 0.38
N SER A 319 -11.94 14.18 -0.77
CA SER A 319 -12.03 15.35 -1.66
C SER A 319 -13.11 15.10 -2.70
N LEU A 320 -14.30 15.68 -2.48
CA LEU A 320 -15.46 15.49 -3.34
C LEU A 320 -15.72 16.75 -4.17
N ASN A 321 -16.19 16.57 -5.40
CA ASN A 321 -16.71 17.68 -6.20
C ASN A 321 -18.05 18.20 -5.64
N ARG A 322 -18.82 17.34 -4.98
CA ARG A 322 -20.00 17.70 -4.17
C ARG A 322 -19.51 18.07 -2.76
N ALA A 323 -19.22 19.35 -2.55
CA ALA A 323 -18.65 19.82 -1.29
C ALA A 323 -19.56 19.52 -0.08
N LEU A 324 -18.95 18.93 0.96
CA LEU A 324 -19.62 18.67 2.25
C LEU A 324 -19.57 19.91 3.15
N GLN A 325 -20.49 19.97 4.11
CA GLN A 325 -20.52 21.02 5.12
C GLN A 325 -19.30 20.92 6.04
N THR A 326 -18.74 22.07 6.42
CA THR A 326 -17.64 22.23 7.34
C THR A 326 -17.72 23.56 8.07
N VAL A 327 -16.68 23.94 8.79
CA VAL A 327 -16.52 25.26 9.40
C VAL A 327 -15.25 25.92 8.87
N ASP A 328 -15.28 27.25 8.76
CA ASP A 328 -14.05 28.01 8.64
C ASP A 328 -13.41 28.14 10.03
N VAL A 329 -12.21 27.60 10.21
CA VAL A 329 -11.58 27.53 11.54
C VAL A 329 -11.09 28.89 12.06
N VAL A 330 -11.02 29.91 11.20
CA VAL A 330 -10.62 31.26 11.59
C VAL A 330 -11.83 32.07 12.03
N THR A 331 -12.94 31.99 11.29
CA THR A 331 -14.16 32.77 11.62
C THR A 331 -15.14 32.01 12.52
N GLY A 332 -15.06 30.68 12.58
CA GLY A 332 -16.01 29.81 13.27
C GLY A 332 -17.35 29.63 12.53
N GLU A 333 -17.49 30.19 11.34
CA GLU A 333 -18.74 30.16 10.57
C GLU A 333 -18.93 28.84 9.81
N ALA A 334 -20.20 28.43 9.67
CA ALA A 334 -20.55 27.29 8.83
C ALA A 334 -20.28 27.61 7.35
N THR A 335 -19.67 26.67 6.64
CA THR A 335 -19.29 26.82 5.23
C THR A 335 -19.21 25.45 4.53
N THR A 336 -18.77 25.43 3.28
CA THR A 336 -18.47 24.19 2.55
C THR A 336 -16.98 23.93 2.50
N ALA A 337 -16.63 22.64 2.52
CA ALA A 337 -15.23 22.19 2.49
C ALA A 337 -14.50 22.65 1.23
N ILE A 338 -13.17 22.70 1.32
CA ILE A 338 -12.30 23.02 0.19
C ILE A 338 -12.55 21.98 -0.92
N ASN A 339 -12.84 22.48 -2.13
CA ASN A 339 -12.86 21.63 -3.32
C ASN A 339 -11.45 21.53 -3.89
N GLN A 340 -10.91 20.33 -3.89
CA GLN A 340 -9.67 20.00 -4.59
C GLN A 340 -9.96 18.93 -5.65
N ARG A 341 -9.32 19.04 -6.80
CA ARG A 341 -9.41 18.00 -7.84
C ARG A 341 -9.01 16.67 -7.23
N SER A 342 -9.86 15.66 -7.37
CA SER A 342 -9.59 14.33 -6.89
C SER A 342 -9.99 13.26 -7.89
N ASP A 343 -9.51 12.05 -7.65
CA ASP A 343 -9.95 10.84 -8.32
C ASP A 343 -11.39 10.50 -7.86
N ILE A 344 -12.15 9.77 -8.67
CA ILE A 344 -13.43 9.21 -8.24
C ILE A 344 -13.19 8.02 -7.30
N THR A 345 -12.14 7.24 -7.59
CA THR A 345 -11.71 6.14 -6.74
C THR A 345 -10.19 5.99 -6.78
N ALA A 346 -9.59 5.49 -5.69
CA ALA A 346 -8.18 5.14 -5.60
C ALA A 346 -7.99 3.64 -5.27
N VAL A 347 -9.05 2.83 -5.36
CA VAL A 347 -9.03 1.43 -4.90
C VAL A 347 -8.01 0.60 -5.71
N ALA A 348 -8.00 0.73 -7.04
CA ALA A 348 -7.04 0.02 -7.89
C ALA A 348 -5.58 0.35 -7.51
N ALA A 349 -5.25 1.63 -7.32
CA ALA A 349 -3.94 2.06 -6.84
C ALA A 349 -3.63 1.55 -5.42
N GLY A 350 -4.67 1.50 -4.57
CA GLY A 350 -4.59 0.95 -3.21
C GLY A 350 -4.11 -0.49 -3.19
N GLY A 351 -4.47 -1.30 -4.18
CA GLY A 351 -3.97 -2.67 -4.35
C GLY A 351 -2.45 -2.73 -4.52
N VAL A 352 -1.88 -1.88 -5.38
CA VAL A 352 -0.43 -1.82 -5.60
C VAL A 352 0.32 -1.36 -4.34
N VAL A 353 -0.26 -0.39 -3.60
CA VAL A 353 0.30 0.04 -2.31
C VAL A 353 0.22 -1.09 -1.28
N ALA A 354 -0.90 -1.81 -1.23
CA ALA A 354 -1.07 -2.95 -0.32
C ALA A 354 -0.08 -4.08 -0.63
N GLU A 355 0.19 -4.40 -1.91
CA GLU A 355 1.27 -5.33 -2.29
C GLU A 355 2.63 -4.91 -1.70
N ALA A 356 2.98 -3.63 -1.83
CA ALA A 356 4.24 -3.10 -1.30
C ALA A 356 4.33 -3.25 0.23
N MET A 357 3.24 -2.97 0.94
CA MET A 357 3.18 -3.09 2.40
C MET A 357 3.26 -4.54 2.87
N VAL A 358 2.57 -5.47 2.18
CA VAL A 358 2.67 -6.92 2.47
C VAL A 358 4.09 -7.41 2.23
N ALA A 359 4.72 -7.01 1.12
CA ALA A 359 6.09 -7.39 0.81
C ALA A 359 7.10 -6.88 1.85
N LEU A 360 6.94 -5.65 2.35
CA LEU A 360 7.79 -5.09 3.41
C LEU A 360 7.68 -5.90 4.72
N VAL A 361 6.46 -6.28 5.10
CA VAL A 361 6.24 -7.10 6.31
C VAL A 361 6.82 -8.51 6.14
N LEU A 362 6.63 -9.13 4.98
CA LEU A 362 7.20 -10.46 4.69
C LEU A 362 8.73 -10.40 4.62
N ALA A 363 9.32 -9.37 4.03
CA ALA A 363 10.77 -9.17 3.98
C ALA A 363 11.37 -8.98 5.39
N GLU A 364 10.69 -8.21 6.24
CA GLU A 364 11.10 -8.04 7.64
C GLU A 364 11.03 -9.39 8.40
N ALA A 365 9.92 -10.12 8.29
CA ALA A 365 9.77 -11.42 8.95
C ALA A 365 10.77 -12.46 8.42
N ALA A 366 11.09 -12.43 7.12
CA ALA A 366 12.08 -13.31 6.51
C ALA A 366 13.50 -13.02 7.02
N THR A 367 13.89 -11.75 7.08
CA THR A 367 15.20 -11.35 7.62
C THR A 367 15.32 -11.63 9.12
N GLU A 368 14.23 -11.52 9.87
CA GLU A 368 14.17 -11.89 11.29
C GLU A 368 14.35 -13.42 11.47
N LYS A 369 13.66 -14.21 10.65
CA LYS A 369 13.65 -15.68 10.76
C LYS A 369 14.93 -16.32 10.28
N PHE A 370 15.40 -15.93 9.10
CA PHE A 370 16.52 -16.60 8.42
C PHE A 370 17.85 -15.87 8.59
N GLY A 371 17.83 -14.55 8.91
CA GLY A 371 19.03 -13.75 9.07
C GLY A 371 19.88 -13.70 7.80
N GLY A 372 21.14 -13.31 7.96
CA GLY A 372 22.13 -13.26 6.88
C GLY A 372 22.34 -11.85 6.32
N ASP A 373 23.58 -11.59 5.90
CA ASP A 373 23.99 -10.32 5.30
C ASP A 373 23.89 -10.35 3.77
N SER A 374 23.55 -11.50 3.19
CA SER A 374 23.38 -11.69 1.76
C SER A 374 22.18 -12.58 1.40
N VAL A 375 21.69 -12.43 0.16
CA VAL A 375 20.62 -13.29 -0.38
C VAL A 375 21.02 -14.77 -0.31
N ALA A 376 22.28 -15.11 -0.63
CA ALA A 376 22.76 -16.49 -0.59
C ALA A 376 22.72 -17.11 0.82
N GLU A 377 22.98 -16.31 1.86
CA GLU A 377 22.87 -16.78 3.24
C GLU A 377 21.43 -17.04 3.63
N ILE A 378 20.50 -16.15 3.28
CA ILE A 378 19.06 -16.35 3.52
C ILE A 378 18.57 -17.62 2.82
N GLN A 379 18.95 -17.83 1.55
CA GLN A 379 18.60 -19.03 0.78
C GLN A 379 19.11 -20.31 1.45
N ARG A 380 20.39 -20.33 1.88
CA ARG A 380 20.98 -21.47 2.61
C ARG A 380 20.24 -21.74 3.92
N ASN A 381 19.93 -20.70 4.68
CA ASN A 381 19.26 -20.82 5.97
C ASN A 381 17.81 -21.27 5.80
N LEU A 382 17.11 -20.80 4.77
CA LEU A 382 15.77 -21.29 4.39
C LEU A 382 15.82 -22.78 4.03
N ALA A 383 16.75 -23.19 3.15
CA ALA A 383 16.87 -24.58 2.74
C ALA A 383 17.13 -25.49 3.95
N GLY A 384 18.09 -25.13 4.81
CA GLY A 384 18.36 -25.89 6.05
C GLY A 384 17.19 -25.95 7.01
N TYR A 385 16.39 -24.86 7.11
CA TYR A 385 15.16 -24.84 7.89
C TYR A 385 14.11 -25.81 7.32
N LEU A 386 13.85 -25.73 6.01
CA LEU A 386 12.86 -26.61 5.35
C LEU A 386 13.26 -28.08 5.45
N ASP A 387 14.55 -28.40 5.35
CA ASP A 387 15.08 -29.77 5.51
C ASP A 387 14.96 -30.30 6.93
N SER A 388 14.96 -29.40 7.93
CA SER A 388 14.83 -29.75 9.35
C SER A 388 13.38 -29.97 9.82
N LEU A 389 12.39 -29.68 8.97
CA LEU A 389 10.98 -29.86 9.36
C LEU A 389 10.66 -31.34 9.57
N LEU A 390 10.19 -31.68 10.79
CA LEU A 390 9.80 -33.05 11.16
C LEU A 390 8.53 -33.52 10.44
N ILE A 391 7.67 -32.58 10.10
CA ILE A 391 6.40 -32.81 9.38
C ILE A 391 6.38 -31.79 8.22
N ARG A 392 6.33 -32.32 7.03
CA ARG A 392 6.32 -31.51 5.79
C ARG A 392 4.92 -31.41 5.22
#